data_ddfff57d58b903d4b03ba4fa31b17647
#
_entry.id   ddfff57d58b903d4b03ba4fa31b17647
#
_cell.length_a   1.000
_cell.length_b   1.000
_cell.length_c   1.000
_cell.angle_alpha   90.00
_cell.angle_beta   90.00
_cell.angle_gamma   90.00
#
_symmetry.space_group_name_H-M   'P 1'
#
loop_
_entity.id
_entity.type
_entity.pdbx_description
1 polymer ?
#
loop_
_entity_poly.entity_id
_entity_poly.type
_entity_poly.pdbx_seq_one_letter_code
_entity_poly.pdbx_strand_id
1 'polypeptide(L)'
;MDNYIVSARKYRPSTFRSVVGQKSLTTTLKNAIQSNKLAHAYLFCGPRGVGKTSCARIFAKTINCLNPTADGEACNECESCKAFNEQRSYNIHELDAASNNSVDDIRALIDQVRIPPPIGKYKVFIIDEVHMLSSAAFNAFLKTLEEPPHHALFILATTEKHKVLPTILSRCQIYDFSRISIADMVEHLAVSYTHLTLPTKA
;
A
#
# COMPACT_ATOMS: atom_id res chain seq x y z
N MET A 1 5.26 30.43 -2.60
CA MET A 1 6.03 29.80 -1.49
C MET A 1 6.21 28.35 -1.84
N ASP A 2 7.42 27.97 -2.26
CA ASP A 2 7.71 26.57 -2.58
C ASP A 2 7.70 25.76 -1.28
N ASN A 3 6.68 24.92 -1.13
CA ASN A 3 6.62 23.99 -0.01
C ASN A 3 7.80 23.02 -0.10
N TYR A 4 8.77 23.13 0.78
CA TYR A 4 9.88 22.21 0.90
C TYR A 4 9.34 20.79 1.20
N ILE A 5 9.46 19.91 0.21
CA ILE A 5 9.08 18.50 0.35
C ILE A 5 10.33 17.71 0.70
N VAL A 6 10.32 17.02 1.85
CA VAL A 6 11.43 16.16 2.28
C VAL A 6 11.72 15.10 1.20
N SER A 7 13.01 14.87 0.89
CA SER A 7 13.46 13.96 -0.17
C SER A 7 12.83 12.57 -0.10
N ALA A 8 12.68 11.98 1.08
CA ALA A 8 12.04 10.69 1.28
C ALA A 8 10.57 10.64 0.81
N ARG A 9 9.88 11.79 0.78
CA ARG A 9 8.52 11.92 0.28
C ARG A 9 8.50 12.22 -1.22
N LYS A 10 9.43 13.05 -1.68
CA LYS A 10 9.57 13.45 -3.09
C LYS A 10 9.93 12.27 -3.99
N TYR A 11 10.81 11.37 -3.53
CA TYR A 11 11.28 10.20 -4.28
C TYR A 11 10.58 8.89 -3.91
N ARG A 12 9.43 8.98 -3.21
CA ARG A 12 8.64 7.78 -2.91
C ARG A 12 8.14 7.15 -4.21
N PRO A 13 8.32 5.82 -4.41
CA PRO A 13 7.82 5.14 -5.59
C PRO A 13 6.32 5.40 -5.79
N SER A 14 5.93 5.74 -7.03
CA SER A 14 4.54 6.04 -7.42
C SER A 14 3.95 5.03 -8.40
N THR A 15 4.79 4.13 -8.94
CA THR A 15 4.45 3.07 -9.88
C THR A 15 5.10 1.75 -9.44
N PHE A 16 4.56 0.60 -9.86
CA PHE A 16 5.19 -0.69 -9.60
C PHE A 16 6.59 -0.80 -10.19
N ARG A 17 6.80 -0.17 -11.36
CA ARG A 17 8.12 -0.13 -12.04
C ARG A 17 9.17 0.57 -11.18
N SER A 18 8.77 1.57 -10.39
CA SER A 18 9.68 2.34 -9.52
C SER A 18 9.95 1.70 -8.16
N VAL A 19 9.31 0.56 -7.84
CA VAL A 19 9.58 -0.19 -6.60
C VAL A 19 10.88 -0.98 -6.77
N VAL A 20 11.88 -0.64 -5.98
CA VAL A 20 13.23 -1.20 -6.08
C VAL A 20 13.29 -2.60 -5.46
N GLY A 21 13.99 -3.55 -6.12
CA GLY A 21 14.31 -4.87 -5.56
C GLY A 21 13.15 -5.84 -5.38
N GLN A 22 11.92 -5.52 -5.87
CA GLN A 22 10.71 -6.35 -5.64
C GLN A 22 10.02 -6.78 -6.96
N LYS A 23 10.79 -7.01 -8.04
CA LYS A 23 10.24 -7.26 -9.39
C LYS A 23 9.26 -8.44 -9.46
N SER A 24 9.58 -9.58 -8.85
CA SER A 24 8.69 -10.76 -8.86
C SER A 24 7.37 -10.49 -8.16
N LEU A 25 7.42 -9.81 -7.02
CA LEU A 25 6.26 -9.46 -6.22
C LEU A 25 5.35 -8.46 -6.96
N THR A 26 5.93 -7.40 -7.52
CA THR A 26 5.17 -6.39 -8.28
C THR A 26 4.55 -6.99 -9.54
N THR A 27 5.23 -7.92 -10.21
CA THR A 27 4.68 -8.66 -11.36
C THR A 27 3.48 -9.51 -10.93
N THR A 28 3.56 -10.20 -9.80
CA THR A 28 2.45 -11.01 -9.28
C THR A 28 1.23 -10.14 -8.96
N LEU A 29 1.43 -8.97 -8.33
CA LEU A 29 0.35 -8.03 -8.06
C LEU A 29 -0.28 -7.47 -9.34
N LYS A 30 0.52 -7.12 -10.35
CA LYS A 30 0.03 -6.69 -11.66
C LYS A 30 -0.82 -7.77 -12.34
N ASN A 31 -0.35 -9.01 -12.32
CA ASN A 31 -1.09 -10.14 -12.89
C ASN A 31 -2.43 -10.36 -12.18
N ALA A 32 -2.49 -10.20 -10.86
CA ALA A 32 -3.73 -10.28 -10.10
C ALA A 32 -4.74 -9.20 -10.50
N ILE A 33 -4.26 -7.97 -10.73
CA ILE A 33 -5.09 -6.85 -11.21
C ILE A 33 -5.60 -7.16 -12.63
N GLN A 34 -4.72 -7.51 -13.56
CA GLN A 34 -5.06 -7.74 -14.96
C GLN A 34 -6.03 -8.91 -15.16
N SER A 35 -5.85 -9.97 -14.36
CA SER A 35 -6.75 -11.14 -14.37
C SER A 35 -8.04 -10.94 -13.57
N ASN A 36 -8.20 -9.78 -12.93
CA ASN A 36 -9.31 -9.46 -12.01
C ASN A 36 -9.51 -10.52 -10.91
N LYS A 37 -8.41 -11.13 -10.46
CA LYS A 37 -8.39 -12.14 -9.38
C LYS A 37 -7.78 -11.53 -8.12
N LEU A 38 -8.54 -10.64 -7.49
CA LEU A 38 -8.12 -9.98 -6.26
C LEU A 38 -8.61 -10.75 -5.03
N ALA A 39 -7.72 -10.93 -4.06
CA ALA A 39 -8.10 -11.40 -2.74
C ALA A 39 -8.69 -10.25 -1.90
N HIS A 40 -9.51 -10.57 -0.91
CA HIS A 40 -10.06 -9.57 -0.01
C HIS A 40 -9.04 -9.02 0.99
N ALA A 41 -8.01 -9.79 1.30
CA ALA A 41 -6.97 -9.38 2.23
C ALA A 41 -5.58 -9.79 1.76
N TYR A 42 -4.64 -8.88 1.88
CA TYR A 42 -3.22 -9.03 1.58
C TYR A 42 -2.40 -8.75 2.82
N LEU A 43 -1.32 -9.50 3.02
CA LEU A 43 -0.37 -9.24 4.09
C LEU A 43 1.04 -9.07 3.49
N PHE A 44 1.58 -7.86 3.59
CA PHE A 44 2.92 -7.51 3.15
C PHE A 44 3.89 -7.61 4.33
N CYS A 45 4.77 -8.59 4.29
CA CYS A 45 5.74 -8.86 5.34
C CYS A 45 7.15 -8.53 4.89
N GLY A 46 8.00 -8.07 5.78
CA GLY A 46 9.41 -7.85 5.49
C GLY A 46 10.04 -6.72 6.29
N PRO A 47 11.36 -6.53 6.20
CA PRO A 47 12.09 -5.54 6.96
C PRO A 47 11.58 -4.10 6.74
N ARG A 48 12.01 -3.19 7.58
CA ARG A 48 11.71 -1.77 7.42
C ARG A 48 12.42 -1.22 6.16
N GLY A 49 11.76 -0.32 5.44
CA GLY A 49 12.36 0.39 4.30
C GLY A 49 12.38 -0.37 2.96
N VAL A 50 11.85 -1.60 2.89
CA VAL A 50 11.83 -2.39 1.64
C VAL A 50 10.67 -2.05 0.68
N GLY A 51 9.84 -1.06 1.02
CA GLY A 51 8.79 -0.55 0.15
C GLY A 51 7.38 -1.12 0.37
N LYS A 52 7.11 -1.82 1.49
CA LYS A 52 5.78 -2.39 1.79
C LYS A 52 4.64 -1.38 1.65
N THR A 53 4.71 -0.30 2.40
CA THR A 53 3.67 0.76 2.41
C THR A 53 3.58 1.46 1.05
N SER A 54 4.72 1.70 0.38
CA SER A 54 4.73 2.28 -0.98
C SER A 54 4.05 1.36 -1.97
N CYS A 55 4.35 0.06 -1.93
CA CYS A 55 3.72 -0.94 -2.80
C CYS A 55 2.21 -1.07 -2.51
N ALA A 56 1.80 -1.04 -1.24
CA ALA A 56 0.39 -1.04 -0.84
C ALA A 56 -0.37 0.15 -1.44
N ARG A 57 0.21 1.35 -1.39
CA ARG A 57 -0.36 2.57 -1.97
C ARG A 57 -0.48 2.49 -3.49
N ILE A 58 0.57 2.00 -4.17
CA ILE A 58 0.57 1.80 -5.63
C ILE A 58 -0.51 0.79 -6.01
N PHE A 59 -0.60 -0.32 -5.30
CA PHE A 59 -1.59 -1.35 -5.53
C PHE A 59 -3.01 -0.82 -5.35
N ALA A 60 -3.29 -0.15 -4.24
CA ALA A 60 -4.58 0.48 -3.94
C ALA A 60 -5.00 1.50 -5.01
N LYS A 61 -4.06 2.34 -5.46
CA LYS A 61 -4.30 3.31 -6.55
C LYS A 61 -4.61 2.61 -7.86
N THR A 62 -3.85 1.55 -8.21
CA THR A 62 -3.98 0.87 -9.49
C THR A 62 -5.30 0.11 -9.61
N ILE A 63 -5.77 -0.57 -8.56
CA ILE A 63 -7.06 -1.30 -8.58
C ILE A 63 -8.26 -0.36 -8.66
N ASN A 64 -8.12 0.88 -8.21
CA ASN A 64 -9.15 1.92 -8.30
C ASN A 64 -8.97 2.84 -9.52
N CYS A 65 -7.96 2.60 -10.36
CA CYS A 65 -7.76 3.37 -11.57
C CYS A 65 -8.86 3.08 -12.58
N LEU A 66 -9.48 4.12 -13.12
CA LEU A 66 -10.57 3.99 -14.11
C LEU A 66 -10.04 3.58 -15.49
N ASN A 67 -8.80 3.96 -15.81
CA ASN A 67 -8.15 3.72 -17.10
C ASN A 67 -6.72 3.22 -16.89
N PRO A 68 -6.52 1.95 -16.40
CA PRO A 68 -5.18 1.42 -16.23
C PRO A 68 -4.44 1.34 -17.56
N THR A 69 -3.13 1.53 -17.54
CA THR A 69 -2.29 1.40 -18.73
C THR A 69 -2.19 -0.06 -19.18
N ALA A 70 -1.77 -0.29 -20.42
CA ALA A 70 -1.53 -1.63 -20.95
C ALA A 70 -0.54 -2.44 -20.11
N ASP A 71 0.41 -1.76 -19.46
CA ASP A 71 1.40 -2.37 -18.55
C ASP A 71 0.85 -2.67 -17.14
N GLY A 72 -0.43 -2.43 -16.88
CA GLY A 72 -1.06 -2.65 -15.58
C GLY A 72 -0.63 -1.66 -14.50
N GLU A 73 -0.31 -0.43 -14.88
CA GLU A 73 -0.04 0.70 -13.98
C GLU A 73 -1.24 1.64 -13.90
N ALA A 74 -1.32 2.44 -12.84
CA ALA A 74 -2.32 3.50 -12.74
C ALA A 74 -2.02 4.62 -13.74
N CYS A 75 -3.05 5.15 -14.42
CA CYS A 75 -2.89 6.20 -15.43
C CYS A 75 -2.43 7.55 -14.88
N ASN A 76 -2.61 7.83 -13.60
CA ASN A 76 -2.34 9.11 -12.91
C ASN A 76 -3.17 10.31 -13.39
N GLU A 77 -4.06 10.16 -14.35
CA GLU A 77 -4.82 11.23 -14.97
C GLU A 77 -6.32 11.18 -14.64
N CYS A 78 -6.87 10.00 -14.38
CA CYS A 78 -8.29 9.88 -14.03
C CYS A 78 -8.61 10.49 -12.66
N GLU A 79 -9.87 10.76 -12.42
CA GLU A 79 -10.37 11.37 -11.18
C GLU A 79 -9.90 10.61 -9.93
N SER A 80 -10.01 9.28 -9.94
CA SER A 80 -9.57 8.43 -8.83
C SER A 80 -8.07 8.57 -8.56
N CYS A 81 -7.22 8.58 -9.60
CA CYS A 81 -5.79 8.75 -9.47
C CYS A 81 -5.42 10.14 -8.94
N LYS A 82 -6.06 11.18 -9.46
CA LYS A 82 -5.83 12.57 -9.01
C LYS A 82 -6.23 12.73 -7.54
N ALA A 83 -7.42 12.26 -7.17
CA ALA A 83 -7.89 12.31 -5.79
C ALA A 83 -6.91 11.60 -4.83
N PHE A 84 -6.36 10.44 -5.22
CA PHE A 84 -5.36 9.75 -4.42
C PHE A 84 -4.05 10.52 -4.32
N ASN A 85 -3.52 11.03 -5.42
CA ASN A 85 -2.27 11.79 -5.44
C ASN A 85 -2.35 13.06 -4.57
N GLU A 86 -3.53 13.69 -4.52
CA GLU A 86 -3.83 14.87 -3.71
C GLU A 86 -4.24 14.53 -2.26
N GLN A 87 -4.22 13.25 -1.87
CA GLN A 87 -4.64 12.76 -0.54
C GLN A 87 -6.11 13.08 -0.20
N ARG A 88 -6.97 13.13 -1.21
CA ARG A 88 -8.41 13.39 -1.10
C ARG A 88 -9.27 12.19 -1.50
N SER A 89 -8.68 11.00 -1.57
CA SER A 89 -9.41 9.79 -1.95
C SER A 89 -10.36 9.35 -0.83
N TYR A 90 -11.63 9.19 -1.15
CA TYR A 90 -12.62 8.57 -0.27
C TYR A 90 -12.60 7.03 -0.31
N ASN A 91 -11.84 6.46 -1.23
CA ASN A 91 -11.78 5.02 -1.46
C ASN A 91 -10.57 4.35 -0.81
N ILE A 92 -9.53 5.12 -0.48
CA ILE A 92 -8.28 4.57 0.05
C ILE A 92 -8.02 5.20 1.41
N HIS A 93 -8.10 4.39 2.44
CA HIS A 93 -7.89 4.77 3.83
C HIS A 93 -6.58 4.18 4.32
N GLU A 94 -5.75 4.99 4.94
CA GLU A 94 -4.48 4.56 5.52
C GLU A 94 -4.51 4.76 7.03
N LEU A 95 -4.14 3.73 7.76
CA LEU A 95 -4.03 3.73 9.21
C LEU A 95 -2.65 3.19 9.59
N ASP A 96 -1.92 3.93 10.39
CA ASP A 96 -0.69 3.46 11.03
C ASP A 96 -1.05 2.91 12.41
N ALA A 97 -0.95 1.60 12.59
CA ALA A 97 -1.26 0.94 13.84
C ALA A 97 -0.26 1.27 14.98
N ALA A 98 0.92 1.81 14.66
CA ALA A 98 1.81 2.30 15.71
C ALA A 98 1.26 3.55 16.42
N SER A 99 0.49 4.38 15.71
CA SER A 99 -0.13 5.59 16.23
C SER A 99 -1.61 5.41 16.59
N ASN A 100 -2.30 4.44 15.98
CA ASN A 100 -3.75 4.20 16.11
C ASN A 100 -4.00 2.70 16.37
N ASN A 101 -3.78 2.27 17.61
CA ASN A 101 -3.82 0.85 17.99
C ASN A 101 -5.00 0.49 18.89
N SER A 102 -5.86 1.44 19.18
CA SER A 102 -7.02 1.23 20.07
C SER A 102 -8.15 0.47 19.37
N VAL A 103 -9.03 -0.09 20.17
CA VAL A 103 -10.26 -0.74 19.67
C VAL A 103 -11.16 0.27 18.96
N ASP A 104 -11.19 1.50 19.46
CA ASP A 104 -12.08 2.54 18.90
C ASP A 104 -11.59 3.04 17.54
N ASP A 105 -10.27 3.12 17.32
CA ASP A 105 -9.70 3.41 15.99
C ASP A 105 -10.11 2.35 14.97
N ILE A 106 -10.03 1.08 15.36
CA ILE A 106 -10.42 -0.05 14.49
C ILE A 106 -11.94 -0.10 14.28
N ARG A 107 -12.74 0.21 15.28
CA ARG A 107 -14.21 0.31 15.11
C ARG A 107 -14.59 1.42 14.12
N ALA A 108 -13.98 2.59 14.24
CA ALA A 108 -14.18 3.68 13.30
C ALA A 108 -13.80 3.27 11.86
N LEU A 109 -12.72 2.51 11.68
CA LEU A 109 -12.33 1.94 10.39
C LEU A 109 -13.37 0.93 9.90
N ILE A 110 -13.86 0.01 10.75
CA ILE A 110 -14.88 -1.00 10.40
C ILE A 110 -16.18 -0.32 9.95
N ASP A 111 -16.58 0.76 10.57
CA ASP A 111 -17.78 1.50 10.17
C ASP A 111 -17.60 2.09 8.76
N GLN A 112 -16.41 2.54 8.40
CA GLN A 112 -16.10 2.98 7.05
C GLN A 112 -16.11 1.83 6.03
N VAL A 113 -15.78 0.60 6.44
CA VAL A 113 -15.80 -0.58 5.55
C VAL A 113 -17.18 -0.87 5.01
N ARG A 114 -18.23 -0.61 5.80
CA ARG A 114 -19.63 -0.87 5.42
C ARG A 114 -20.16 0.07 4.33
N ILE A 115 -19.51 1.22 4.16
CA ILE A 115 -19.92 2.24 3.18
C ILE A 115 -19.26 1.92 1.83
N PRO A 116 -20.04 1.68 0.77
CA PRO A 116 -19.47 1.40 -0.55
C PRO A 116 -18.68 2.60 -1.11
N PRO A 117 -17.75 2.36 -2.05
CA PRO A 117 -16.99 3.43 -2.66
C PRO A 117 -17.90 4.33 -3.53
N PRO A 118 -17.75 5.67 -3.45
CA PRO A 118 -18.53 6.59 -4.27
C PRO A 118 -18.12 6.54 -5.76
N ILE A 119 -16.86 6.24 -6.05
CA ILE A 119 -16.30 6.16 -7.39
C ILE A 119 -15.37 4.94 -7.47
N GLY A 120 -15.46 4.16 -8.54
CA GLY A 120 -14.62 2.98 -8.72
C GLY A 120 -15.22 1.71 -8.11
N LYS A 121 -14.38 0.66 -7.98
CA LYS A 121 -14.85 -0.69 -7.62
C LYS A 121 -14.60 -1.05 -6.16
N TYR A 122 -13.50 -0.55 -5.58
CA TYR A 122 -13.02 -1.03 -4.30
C TYR A 122 -12.81 0.09 -3.29
N LYS A 123 -13.12 -0.19 -2.04
CA LYS A 123 -12.70 0.60 -0.89
C LYS A 123 -11.54 -0.12 -0.22
N VAL A 124 -10.38 0.51 -0.20
CA VAL A 124 -9.13 -0.11 0.23
C VAL A 124 -8.69 0.43 1.57
N PHE A 125 -8.35 -0.46 2.47
CA PHE A 125 -7.87 -0.14 3.81
C PHE A 125 -6.44 -0.64 3.96
N ILE A 126 -5.50 0.30 4.06
CA ILE A 126 -4.09 0.03 4.29
C ILE A 126 -3.83 0.18 5.79
N ILE A 127 -3.40 -0.89 6.45
CA ILE A 127 -3.04 -0.87 7.87
C ILE A 127 -1.55 -1.18 7.96
N ASP A 128 -0.76 -0.16 8.26
CA ASP A 128 0.68 -0.31 8.42
C ASP A 128 1.03 -0.70 9.85
N GLU A 129 2.11 -1.47 10.01
CA GLU A 129 2.60 -2.04 11.27
C GLU A 129 1.49 -2.76 12.07
N VAL A 130 0.68 -3.57 11.36
CA VAL A 130 -0.51 -4.22 11.91
C VAL A 130 -0.24 -5.02 13.20
N HIS A 131 0.99 -5.51 13.42
CA HIS A 131 1.38 -6.20 14.65
C HIS A 131 1.34 -5.32 15.91
N MET A 132 1.23 -4.00 15.74
CA MET A 132 1.12 -3.05 16.86
C MET A 132 -0.30 -2.89 17.38
N LEU A 133 -1.31 -3.44 16.70
CA LEU A 133 -2.70 -3.43 17.17
C LEU A 133 -2.83 -4.16 18.50
N SER A 134 -3.65 -3.63 19.40
CA SER A 134 -4.01 -4.32 20.64
C SER A 134 -4.76 -5.63 20.35
N SER A 135 -4.70 -6.60 21.24
CA SER A 135 -5.42 -7.88 21.08
C SER A 135 -6.92 -7.68 20.90
N ALA A 136 -7.50 -6.70 21.57
CA ALA A 136 -8.92 -6.37 21.45
C ALA A 136 -9.24 -5.73 20.07
N ALA A 137 -8.34 -4.89 19.53
CA ALA A 137 -8.46 -4.32 18.19
C ALA A 137 -8.35 -5.43 17.12
N PHE A 138 -7.40 -6.36 17.28
CA PHE A 138 -7.30 -7.54 16.40
C PHE A 138 -8.59 -8.35 16.38
N ASN A 139 -9.16 -8.67 17.54
CA ASN A 139 -10.39 -9.45 17.62
C ASN A 139 -11.59 -8.75 16.98
N ALA A 140 -11.69 -7.42 17.13
CA ALA A 140 -12.72 -6.64 16.44
C ALA A 140 -12.55 -6.68 14.91
N PHE A 141 -11.30 -6.65 14.43
CA PHE A 141 -10.98 -6.67 13.01
C PHE A 141 -11.18 -8.04 12.36
N LEU A 142 -10.90 -9.14 13.09
CA LEU A 142 -11.05 -10.52 12.59
C LEU A 142 -12.43 -10.78 12.01
N LYS A 143 -13.49 -10.33 12.68
CA LYS A 143 -14.86 -10.52 12.20
C LYS A 143 -15.09 -9.90 10.81
N THR A 144 -14.50 -8.75 10.56
CA THR A 144 -14.60 -8.07 9.26
C THR A 144 -13.76 -8.78 8.18
N LEU A 145 -12.64 -9.39 8.56
CA LEU A 145 -11.82 -10.20 7.63
C LEU A 145 -12.45 -11.55 7.29
N GLU A 146 -13.31 -12.09 8.16
CA GLU A 146 -14.03 -13.35 7.92
C GLU A 146 -15.14 -13.18 6.90
N GLU A 147 -15.89 -12.09 7.00
CA GLU A 147 -17.03 -11.77 6.13
C GLU A 147 -16.90 -10.34 5.56
N PRO A 148 -15.89 -10.09 4.69
CA PRO A 148 -15.69 -8.75 4.15
C PRO A 148 -16.78 -8.41 3.12
N PRO A 149 -17.26 -7.16 3.06
CA PRO A 149 -18.09 -6.72 1.95
C PRO A 149 -17.35 -6.87 0.61
N HIS A 150 -18.08 -7.17 -0.46
CA HIS A 150 -17.49 -7.40 -1.79
C HIS A 150 -16.61 -6.26 -2.33
N HIS A 151 -16.90 -5.03 -1.90
CA HIS A 151 -16.15 -3.84 -2.28
C HIS A 151 -14.96 -3.54 -1.37
N ALA A 152 -14.82 -4.23 -0.24
CA ALA A 152 -13.73 -3.97 0.71
C ALA A 152 -12.50 -4.82 0.39
N LEU A 153 -11.34 -4.18 0.44
CA LEU A 153 -10.05 -4.82 0.26
C LEU A 153 -9.07 -4.31 1.32
N PHE A 154 -8.41 -5.25 2.00
CA PHE A 154 -7.47 -4.95 3.07
C PHE A 154 -6.04 -5.21 2.64
N ILE A 155 -5.15 -4.29 2.92
CA ILE A 155 -3.70 -4.44 2.72
C ILE A 155 -3.03 -4.18 4.05
N LEU A 156 -2.61 -5.25 4.69
CA LEU A 156 -1.92 -5.21 5.97
C LEU A 156 -0.41 -5.21 5.72
N ALA A 157 0.34 -4.40 6.43
CA ALA A 157 1.79 -4.41 6.37
C ALA A 157 2.39 -4.65 7.75
N THR A 158 3.48 -5.42 7.82
CA THR A 158 4.17 -5.72 9.07
C THR A 158 5.67 -5.92 8.86
N THR A 159 6.43 -5.47 9.84
CA THR A 159 7.86 -5.82 9.95
C THR A 159 8.06 -7.12 10.73
N GLU A 160 7.05 -7.56 11.50
CA GLU A 160 7.14 -8.68 12.43
C GLU A 160 6.01 -9.70 12.20
N LYS A 161 6.15 -10.49 11.11
CA LYS A 161 5.17 -11.52 10.71
C LYS A 161 4.81 -12.48 11.85
N HIS A 162 5.79 -12.83 12.70
CA HIS A 162 5.60 -13.77 13.82
C HIS A 162 4.71 -13.23 14.94
N LYS A 163 4.48 -11.91 14.99
CA LYS A 163 3.57 -11.27 15.95
C LYS A 163 2.13 -11.18 15.43
N VAL A 164 1.91 -11.43 14.15
CA VAL A 164 0.56 -11.42 13.57
C VAL A 164 -0.14 -12.73 13.90
N LEU A 165 -1.39 -12.64 14.34
CA LEU A 165 -2.17 -13.82 14.75
C LEU A 165 -2.32 -14.83 13.60
N PRO A 166 -2.18 -16.13 13.84
CA PRO A 166 -2.36 -17.19 12.84
C PRO A 166 -3.73 -17.11 12.14
N THR A 167 -4.75 -16.68 12.86
CA THR A 167 -6.11 -16.46 12.32
C THR A 167 -6.18 -15.39 11.25
N ILE A 168 -5.32 -14.37 11.29
CA ILE A 168 -5.18 -13.36 10.24
C ILE A 168 -4.34 -13.92 9.09
N LEU A 169 -3.22 -14.58 9.40
CA LEU A 169 -2.35 -15.18 8.39
C LEU A 169 -3.09 -16.13 7.46
N SER A 170 -4.02 -16.93 8.00
CA SER A 170 -4.80 -17.89 7.23
C SER A 170 -5.84 -17.25 6.29
N ARG A 171 -6.17 -15.98 6.48
CA ARG A 171 -7.16 -15.23 5.69
C ARG A 171 -6.56 -14.24 4.70
N CYS A 172 -5.25 -14.06 4.75
CA CYS A 172 -4.54 -13.12 3.90
C CYS A 172 -3.71 -13.84 2.85
N GLN A 173 -3.64 -13.25 1.66
CA GLN A 173 -2.61 -13.61 0.69
C GLN A 173 -1.30 -12.95 1.12
N ILE A 174 -0.29 -13.76 1.45
CA ILE A 174 0.96 -13.30 2.04
C ILE A 174 1.98 -13.00 0.95
N TYR A 175 2.62 -11.84 1.04
CA TYR A 175 3.72 -11.40 0.19
C TYR A 175 4.93 -11.06 1.06
N ASP A 176 6.00 -11.82 0.90
CA ASP A 176 7.24 -11.61 1.65
C ASP A 176 8.20 -10.72 0.84
N PHE A 177 8.41 -9.50 1.34
CA PHE A 177 9.32 -8.51 0.76
C PHE A 177 10.76 -8.85 1.17
N SER A 178 11.63 -8.97 0.18
CA SER A 178 13.05 -9.20 0.39
C SER A 178 13.80 -7.91 0.72
N ARG A 179 14.97 -8.07 1.37
CA ARG A 179 15.90 -6.94 1.50
C ARG A 179 16.35 -6.48 0.12
N ILE A 180 16.45 -5.17 -0.06
CA ILE A 180 16.97 -4.58 -1.29
C ILE A 180 18.46 -4.91 -1.39
N SER A 181 18.89 -5.43 -2.53
CA SER A 181 20.30 -5.74 -2.76
C SER A 181 21.15 -4.47 -2.85
N ILE A 182 22.45 -4.58 -2.57
CA ILE A 182 23.38 -3.45 -2.72
C ILE A 182 23.39 -2.96 -4.17
N ALA A 183 23.31 -3.85 -5.14
CA ALA A 183 23.27 -3.50 -6.56
C ALA A 183 22.03 -2.66 -6.91
N ASP A 184 20.84 -3.10 -6.46
CA ASP A 184 19.59 -2.35 -6.67
C ASP A 184 19.61 -0.98 -5.97
N MET A 185 20.23 -0.90 -4.77
CA MET A 185 20.40 0.37 -4.05
C MET A 185 21.32 1.33 -4.81
N VAL A 186 22.44 0.85 -5.33
CA VAL A 186 23.40 1.67 -6.10
C VAL A 186 22.74 2.19 -7.37
N GLU A 187 22.01 1.34 -8.12
CA GLU A 187 21.29 1.75 -9.32
C GLU A 187 20.26 2.84 -9.01
N HIS A 188 19.48 2.67 -7.94
CA HIS A 188 18.48 3.65 -7.54
C HIS A 188 19.09 4.98 -7.07
N LEU A 189 20.20 4.92 -6.32
CA LEU A 189 20.92 6.12 -5.87
C LEU A 189 21.56 6.85 -7.04
N ALA A 190 22.10 6.15 -8.04
CA ALA A 190 22.67 6.77 -9.23
C ALA A 190 21.61 7.59 -9.99
N VAL A 191 20.40 7.05 -10.16
CA VAL A 191 19.27 7.76 -10.76
C VAL A 191 18.85 8.97 -9.92
N SER A 192 18.79 8.84 -8.61
CA SER A 192 18.44 9.94 -7.70
C SER A 192 19.51 11.03 -7.68
N TYR A 193 20.78 10.64 -7.75
CA TYR A 193 21.91 11.56 -7.75
C TYR A 193 21.97 12.44 -9.01
N THR A 194 21.66 11.88 -10.19
CA THR A 194 21.61 12.65 -11.45
C THR A 194 20.55 13.77 -11.41
N HIS A 195 19.49 13.60 -10.60
CA HIS A 195 18.48 14.63 -10.37
C HIS A 195 18.83 15.63 -9.25
N LEU A 196 19.83 15.34 -8.42
CA LEU A 196 20.24 16.16 -7.29
C LEU A 196 21.52 16.97 -7.57
N THR A 197 22.26 16.71 -8.65
CA THR A 197 23.42 17.51 -9.05
C THR A 197 22.94 18.90 -9.45
N LEU A 198 23.21 19.86 -8.58
CA LEU A 198 23.13 21.27 -8.95
C LEU A 198 23.98 21.51 -10.20
N PRO A 199 23.52 22.34 -11.16
CA PRO A 199 24.40 22.76 -12.24
C PRO A 199 25.60 23.46 -11.63
N THR A 200 26.76 22.84 -11.72
CA THR A 200 28.03 23.49 -11.43
C THR A 200 28.11 24.67 -12.40
N LYS A 201 27.96 25.89 -11.88
CA LYS A 201 28.32 27.08 -12.65
C LYS A 201 29.82 26.95 -13.00
N ALA A 202 30.09 26.78 -14.27
CA ALA A 202 31.39 27.05 -14.83
C ALA A 202 31.66 28.56 -14.78
#